data_4534b827ab09ddefe04e7698455c17e2
#
_entry.id   4534b827ab09ddefe04e7698455c17e2
#
_cell.length_a   1.000
_cell.length_b   1.000
_cell.length_c   1.000
_cell.angle_alpha   90.00
_cell.angle_beta   90.00
_cell.angle_gamma   90.00
#
_symmetry.space_group_name_H-M   'P 1'
#
loop_
_entity.id
_entity.type
_entity.pdbx_description
1 polymer ?
#
loop_
_entity_poly.entity_id
_entity_poly.type
_entity_poly.pdbx_seq_one_letter_code
_entity_poly.pdbx_strand_id
1 'polypeptide(L)'
;MAEAATSSQLKEAFTTHLEETQGHVSRLEEIFEALGEEPSGETCKAMEGLIAEGEDYVKASGDRDVRDAGLIGAAQRVEHYEMAGYGTTRTLATRLGESEAADSLQATLDEEEEADRKLTAIAESEVNPEAAASSRKAK
;
A
#
# COMPACT_ATOMS: atom_id res chain seq x y z
N MET A 1 8.81 0.59 -6.27
CA MET A 1 9.22 1.35 -5.07
C MET A 1 10.40 0.70 -4.36
N ALA A 2 10.41 -0.61 -4.02
CA ALA A 2 11.51 -1.27 -3.30
C ALA A 2 12.91 -1.04 -3.88
N GLU A 3 13.10 -1.15 -5.19
CA GLU A 3 14.39 -0.90 -5.84
C GLU A 3 14.84 0.57 -5.79
N ALA A 4 13.89 1.50 -5.71
CA ALA A 4 14.16 2.93 -5.66
C ALA A 4 14.46 3.44 -4.25
N ALA A 5 13.98 2.76 -3.22
CA ALA A 5 14.21 3.12 -1.82
C ALA A 5 15.71 3.03 -1.46
N THR A 6 16.18 3.95 -0.64
CA THR A 6 17.56 3.99 -0.13
C THR A 6 17.64 3.39 1.28
N SER A 7 16.66 3.71 2.15
CA SER A 7 16.53 3.10 3.47
C SER A 7 16.33 1.58 3.35
N SER A 8 17.12 0.82 4.11
CA SER A 8 17.00 -0.63 4.14
C SER A 8 15.69 -1.10 4.77
N GLN A 9 15.20 -0.37 5.78
CA GLN A 9 13.93 -0.67 6.42
C GLN A 9 12.76 -0.41 5.46
N LEU A 10 12.80 0.69 4.70
CA LEU A 10 11.79 1.00 3.70
C LEU A 10 11.78 -0.01 2.55
N LYS A 11 12.96 -0.42 2.09
CA LYS A 11 13.10 -1.47 1.07
C LYS A 11 12.49 -2.79 1.51
N GLU A 12 12.78 -3.21 2.74
CA GLU A 12 12.22 -4.42 3.33
C GLU A 12 10.70 -4.32 3.48
N ALA A 13 10.19 -3.18 3.97
CA ALA A 13 8.76 -2.93 4.09
C ALA A 13 8.04 -3.09 2.74
N PHE A 14 8.53 -2.45 1.69
CA PHE A 14 7.95 -2.59 0.35
C PHE A 14 8.04 -3.99 -0.22
N THR A 15 9.12 -4.73 0.07
CA THR A 15 9.28 -6.11 -0.42
C THR A 15 8.31 -7.04 0.27
N THR A 16 8.17 -6.95 1.59
CA THR A 16 7.23 -7.74 2.38
C THR A 16 5.79 -7.45 1.95
N HIS A 17 5.45 -6.17 1.83
CA HIS A 17 4.09 -5.78 1.44
C HIS A 17 3.73 -6.21 0.01
N LEU A 18 4.69 -6.29 -0.91
CA LEU A 18 4.46 -6.87 -2.24
C LEU A 18 4.02 -8.35 -2.16
N GLU A 19 4.63 -9.13 -1.26
CA GLU A 19 4.24 -10.53 -1.04
C GLU A 19 2.84 -10.62 -0.42
N GLU A 20 2.51 -9.75 0.52
CA GLU A 20 1.18 -9.62 1.12
C GLU A 20 0.13 -9.27 0.05
N THR A 21 0.39 -8.28 -0.80
CA THR A 21 -0.50 -7.87 -1.90
C THR A 21 -0.76 -9.01 -2.90
N GLN A 22 0.24 -9.84 -3.20
CA GLN A 22 0.02 -11.05 -4.00
C GLN A 22 -0.93 -12.02 -3.31
N GLY A 23 -0.84 -12.14 -1.98
CA GLY A 23 -1.78 -12.89 -1.16
C GLY A 23 -3.21 -12.32 -1.22
N HIS A 24 -3.35 -10.98 -1.26
CA HIS A 24 -4.65 -10.30 -1.40
C HIS A 24 -5.36 -10.68 -2.73
N VAL A 25 -4.60 -10.75 -3.83
CA VAL A 25 -5.13 -11.21 -5.12
C VAL A 25 -5.67 -12.63 -5.01
N SER A 26 -4.89 -13.56 -4.47
CA SER A 26 -5.31 -14.95 -4.29
C SER A 26 -6.55 -15.06 -3.39
N ARG A 27 -6.61 -14.29 -2.32
CA ARG A 27 -7.74 -14.22 -1.40
C ARG A 27 -9.02 -13.71 -2.08
N LEU A 28 -8.89 -12.72 -2.98
CA LEU A 28 -10.02 -12.25 -3.80
C LEU A 28 -10.47 -13.32 -4.80
N GLU A 29 -9.56 -14.02 -5.46
CA GLU A 29 -9.90 -15.12 -6.37
C GLU A 29 -10.68 -16.22 -5.65
N GLU A 30 -10.27 -16.61 -4.44
CA GLU A 30 -10.98 -17.57 -3.60
C GLU A 30 -12.41 -17.10 -3.23
N ILE A 31 -12.57 -15.80 -2.91
CA ILE A 31 -13.90 -15.22 -2.64
C ILE A 31 -14.79 -15.30 -3.88
N PHE A 32 -14.28 -14.94 -5.06
CA PHE A 32 -15.05 -15.03 -6.32
C PHE A 32 -15.44 -16.47 -6.62
N GLU A 33 -14.52 -17.44 -6.45
CA GLU A 33 -14.80 -18.86 -6.63
C GLU A 33 -15.91 -19.34 -5.68
N ALA A 34 -15.84 -18.97 -4.39
CA ALA A 34 -16.85 -19.34 -3.40
C ALA A 34 -18.24 -18.77 -3.72
N LEU A 35 -18.30 -17.58 -4.31
CA LEU A 35 -19.54 -16.94 -4.76
C LEU A 35 -20.05 -17.48 -6.12
N GLY A 36 -19.26 -18.31 -6.81
CA GLY A 36 -19.58 -18.83 -8.15
C GLY A 36 -19.49 -17.78 -9.26
N GLU A 37 -18.68 -16.75 -9.06
CA GLU A 37 -18.48 -15.63 -9.97
C GLU A 37 -17.05 -15.62 -10.54
N GLU A 38 -16.89 -15.09 -11.75
CA GLU A 38 -15.56 -14.91 -12.35
C GLU A 38 -14.90 -13.61 -11.86
N PRO A 39 -13.61 -13.63 -11.50
CA PRO A 39 -12.89 -12.45 -11.03
C PRO A 39 -12.55 -11.52 -12.21
N SER A 40 -13.56 -10.89 -12.80
CA SER A 40 -13.39 -9.90 -13.86
C SER A 40 -13.45 -8.50 -13.27
N GLY A 41 -12.31 -7.81 -13.25
CA GLY A 41 -12.23 -6.45 -12.75
C GLY A 41 -12.40 -5.39 -13.83
N GLU A 42 -12.82 -4.21 -13.42
CA GLU A 42 -12.76 -3.01 -14.25
C GLU A 42 -11.50 -2.19 -13.93
N THR A 43 -11.03 -1.43 -14.91
CA THR A 43 -9.92 -0.50 -14.70
C THR A 43 -10.25 0.52 -13.61
N CYS A 44 -9.46 0.53 -12.54
CA CYS A 44 -9.60 1.49 -11.46
C CYS A 44 -8.81 2.77 -11.77
N LYS A 45 -9.50 3.81 -12.24
CA LYS A 45 -8.87 5.10 -12.59
C LYS A 45 -8.18 5.78 -11.41
N ALA A 46 -8.68 5.58 -10.19
CA ALA A 46 -8.05 6.14 -8.99
C ALA A 46 -6.71 5.44 -8.73
N MET A 47 -6.67 4.11 -8.77
CA MET A 47 -5.43 3.35 -8.59
C MET A 47 -4.41 3.64 -9.70
N GLU A 48 -4.84 3.76 -10.96
CA GLU A 48 -3.93 4.19 -12.05
C GLU A 48 -3.30 5.56 -11.74
N GLY A 49 -4.08 6.50 -11.21
CA GLY A 49 -3.58 7.81 -10.79
C GLY A 49 -2.58 7.74 -9.64
N LEU A 50 -2.88 6.95 -8.61
CA LEU A 50 -1.99 6.74 -7.46
C LEU A 50 -0.68 6.07 -7.87
N ILE A 51 -0.74 5.07 -8.76
CA ILE A 51 0.45 4.41 -9.32
C ILE A 51 1.30 5.42 -10.10
N ALA A 52 0.68 6.23 -10.94
CA ALA A 52 1.39 7.25 -11.73
C ALA A 52 2.09 8.28 -10.83
N GLU A 53 1.44 8.76 -9.77
CA GLU A 53 2.08 9.62 -8.77
C GLU A 53 3.25 8.93 -8.06
N GLY A 54 3.11 7.66 -7.72
CA GLY A 54 4.20 6.85 -7.13
C GLY A 54 5.39 6.70 -8.07
N GLU A 55 5.13 6.51 -9.37
CA GLU A 55 6.19 6.42 -10.39
C GLU A 55 6.98 7.74 -10.54
N ASP A 56 6.34 8.89 -10.34
CA ASP A 56 7.04 10.17 -10.37
C ASP A 56 8.10 10.25 -9.26
N TYR A 57 7.80 9.75 -8.05
CA TYR A 57 8.81 9.67 -6.99
C TYR A 57 9.89 8.63 -7.28
N VAL A 58 9.54 7.47 -7.85
CA VAL A 58 10.53 6.45 -8.26
C VAL A 58 11.54 7.02 -9.26
N LYS A 59 11.08 7.87 -10.19
CA LYS A 59 11.90 8.50 -11.24
C LYS A 59 12.55 9.83 -10.79
N ALA A 60 12.19 10.34 -9.62
CA ALA A 60 12.69 11.63 -9.13
C ALA A 60 14.20 11.61 -8.95
N SER A 61 14.85 12.65 -9.49
CA SER A 61 16.27 12.92 -9.28
C SER A 61 16.45 13.89 -8.11
N GLY A 62 17.59 13.81 -7.42
CA GLY A 62 17.92 14.71 -6.32
C GLY A 62 18.33 13.96 -5.07
N ASP A 63 17.98 14.52 -3.92
CA ASP A 63 18.32 13.95 -2.62
C ASP A 63 17.54 12.64 -2.38
N ARG A 64 18.29 11.61 -1.95
CA ARG A 64 17.74 10.24 -1.80
C ARG A 64 16.81 10.13 -0.62
N ASP A 65 17.10 10.82 0.47
CA ASP A 65 16.31 10.77 1.69
C ASP A 65 14.96 11.50 1.48
N VAL A 66 14.99 12.61 0.73
CA VAL A 66 13.79 13.33 0.30
C VAL A 66 12.92 12.47 -0.63
N ARG A 67 13.56 11.69 -1.53
CA ARG A 67 12.84 10.75 -2.38
C ARG A 67 12.19 9.64 -1.57
N ASP A 68 12.89 9.06 -0.59
CA ASP A 68 12.33 8.01 0.27
C ASP A 68 11.11 8.52 1.05
N ALA A 69 11.13 9.76 1.56
CA ALA A 69 9.95 10.40 2.16
C ALA A 69 8.79 10.53 1.15
N GLY A 70 9.08 10.87 -0.10
CA GLY A 70 8.10 10.91 -1.18
C GLY A 70 7.49 9.55 -1.50
N LEU A 71 8.33 8.49 -1.53
CA LEU A 71 7.90 7.10 -1.76
C LEU A 71 6.95 6.63 -0.65
N ILE A 72 7.25 6.92 0.63
CA ILE A 72 6.36 6.61 1.74
C ILE A 72 5.00 7.30 1.56
N GLY A 73 5.02 8.61 1.29
CA GLY A 73 3.77 9.36 1.11
C GLY A 73 2.93 8.88 -0.08
N ALA A 74 3.55 8.38 -1.15
CA ALA A 74 2.85 7.78 -2.28
C ALA A 74 2.26 6.41 -1.91
N ALA A 75 3.02 5.56 -1.24
CA ALA A 75 2.55 4.25 -0.78
C ALA A 75 1.36 4.40 0.16
N GLN A 76 1.45 5.22 1.20
CA GLN A 76 0.36 5.43 2.16
C GLN A 76 -0.95 5.90 1.50
N ARG A 77 -0.90 6.63 0.39
CA ARG A 77 -2.12 6.97 -0.37
C ARG A 77 -2.77 5.74 -1.00
N VAL A 78 -1.96 4.79 -1.46
CA VAL A 78 -2.44 3.50 -1.97
C VAL A 78 -3.09 2.72 -0.84
N GLU A 79 -2.38 2.53 0.30
CA GLU A 79 -2.92 1.82 1.47
C GLU A 79 -4.26 2.40 1.93
N HIS A 80 -4.36 3.73 2.07
CA HIS A 80 -5.61 4.38 2.48
C HIS A 80 -6.74 4.18 1.47
N TYR A 81 -6.44 4.15 0.18
CA TYR A 81 -7.43 3.84 -0.86
C TYR A 81 -7.92 2.39 -0.75
N GLU A 82 -7.00 1.45 -0.54
CA GLU A 82 -7.31 0.03 -0.39
C GLU A 82 -8.07 -0.25 0.91
N MET A 83 -7.66 0.35 2.03
CA MET A 83 -8.38 0.27 3.31
C MET A 83 -9.84 0.73 3.16
N ALA A 84 -10.09 1.82 2.44
CA ALA A 84 -11.45 2.28 2.16
C ALA A 84 -12.24 1.27 1.31
N GLY A 85 -11.61 0.66 0.32
CA GLY A 85 -12.18 -0.36 -0.55
C GLY A 85 -12.52 -1.63 0.23
N TYR A 86 -11.54 -2.23 0.90
CA TYR A 86 -11.70 -3.46 1.66
C TYR A 86 -12.69 -3.28 2.83
N GLY A 87 -12.61 -2.17 3.57
CA GLY A 87 -13.53 -1.87 4.67
C GLY A 87 -14.98 -1.76 4.21
N THR A 88 -15.23 -1.12 3.07
CA THR A 88 -16.55 -1.02 2.45
C THR A 88 -17.07 -2.40 2.02
N THR A 89 -16.26 -3.13 1.26
CA THR A 89 -16.62 -4.45 0.71
C THR A 89 -16.87 -5.46 1.82
N ARG A 90 -16.02 -5.50 2.84
CA ARG A 90 -16.21 -6.33 4.05
C ARG A 90 -17.55 -6.04 4.73
N THR A 91 -17.92 -4.76 4.88
CA THR A 91 -19.18 -4.37 5.50
C THR A 91 -20.37 -4.84 4.68
N LEU A 92 -20.29 -4.76 3.35
CA LEU A 92 -21.33 -5.26 2.45
C LEU A 92 -21.44 -6.80 2.51
N ALA A 93 -20.31 -7.53 2.49
CA ALA A 93 -20.28 -8.98 2.63
C ALA A 93 -20.98 -9.42 3.93
N THR A 94 -20.67 -8.77 5.06
CA THR A 94 -21.34 -9.02 6.34
C THR A 94 -22.88 -8.82 6.24
N ARG A 95 -23.31 -7.77 5.56
CA ARG A 95 -24.74 -7.46 5.39
C ARG A 95 -25.48 -8.46 4.52
N LEU A 96 -24.78 -9.05 3.57
CA LEU A 96 -25.31 -10.09 2.66
C LEU A 96 -25.26 -11.49 3.29
N GLY A 97 -24.62 -11.66 4.44
CA GLY A 97 -24.48 -12.95 5.11
C GLY A 97 -23.30 -13.80 4.61
N GLU A 98 -22.43 -13.20 3.80
CA GLU A 98 -21.22 -13.81 3.25
C GLU A 98 -20.08 -13.75 4.29
N SER A 99 -20.19 -14.53 5.36
CA SER A 99 -19.28 -14.43 6.52
C SER A 99 -17.85 -14.79 6.19
N GLU A 100 -17.62 -15.84 5.41
CA GLU A 100 -16.26 -16.27 5.01
C GLU A 100 -15.56 -15.21 4.14
N ALA A 101 -16.30 -14.60 3.20
CA ALA A 101 -15.79 -13.49 2.42
C ALA A 101 -15.49 -12.26 3.31
N ALA A 102 -16.37 -11.96 4.27
CA ALA A 102 -16.14 -10.85 5.20
C ALA A 102 -14.90 -11.06 6.07
N ASP A 103 -14.65 -12.28 6.55
CA ASP A 103 -13.47 -12.62 7.35
C ASP A 103 -12.17 -12.53 6.50
N SER A 104 -12.21 -12.99 5.25
CA SER A 104 -11.08 -12.89 4.32
C SER A 104 -10.76 -11.44 3.98
N LEU A 105 -11.77 -10.61 3.74
CA LEU A 105 -11.60 -9.17 3.48
C LEU A 105 -11.12 -8.42 4.73
N GLN A 106 -11.52 -8.84 5.93
CA GLN A 106 -11.00 -8.28 7.18
C GLN A 106 -9.51 -8.58 7.34
N ALA A 107 -9.07 -9.80 7.03
CA ALA A 107 -7.65 -10.15 7.10
C ALA A 107 -6.81 -9.27 6.16
N THR A 108 -7.28 -9.02 4.95
CA THR A 108 -6.61 -8.08 4.03
C THR A 108 -6.59 -6.66 4.58
N LEU A 109 -7.72 -6.17 5.11
CA LEU A 109 -7.79 -4.83 5.71
C LEU A 109 -6.80 -4.66 6.86
N ASP A 110 -6.66 -5.67 7.72
CA ASP A 110 -5.71 -5.64 8.85
C ASP A 110 -4.25 -5.58 8.36
N GLU A 111 -3.92 -6.24 7.25
CA GLU A 111 -2.60 -6.21 6.61
C GLU A 111 -2.30 -4.83 6.00
N GLU A 112 -3.29 -4.17 5.35
CA GLU A 112 -3.14 -2.80 4.83
C GLU A 112 -2.94 -1.77 5.96
N GLU A 113 -3.70 -1.89 7.05
CA GLU A 113 -3.54 -1.04 8.23
C GLU A 113 -2.17 -1.23 8.89
N GLU A 114 -1.63 -2.45 8.90
CA GLU A 114 -0.28 -2.72 9.41
C GLU A 114 0.80 -2.15 8.51
N ALA A 115 0.64 -2.25 7.18
CA ALA A 115 1.55 -1.65 6.21
C ALA A 115 1.62 -0.13 6.38
N ASP A 116 0.48 0.56 6.48
CA ASP A 116 0.42 2.01 6.71
C ASP A 116 1.09 2.41 8.03
N ARG A 117 0.84 1.68 9.12
CA ARG A 117 1.49 1.92 10.43
C ARG A 117 3.01 1.73 10.36
N LYS A 118 3.47 0.70 9.65
CA LYS A 118 4.90 0.41 9.47
C LYS A 118 5.58 1.51 8.67
N LEU A 119 4.96 1.98 7.59
CA LEU A 119 5.46 3.11 6.80
C LEU A 119 5.54 4.39 7.64
N THR A 120 4.53 4.68 8.47
CA THR A 120 4.55 5.82 9.39
C THR A 120 5.71 5.71 10.38
N ALA A 121 5.92 4.53 10.98
CA ALA A 121 7.00 4.33 11.94
C ALA A 121 8.40 4.54 11.30
N ILE A 122 8.61 4.05 10.08
CA ILE A 122 9.85 4.26 9.31
C ILE A 122 10.02 5.75 8.97
N ALA A 123 8.95 6.41 8.54
CA ALA A 123 8.99 7.84 8.24
C ALA A 123 9.43 8.67 9.45
N GLU A 124 8.83 8.44 10.60
CA GLU A 124 9.07 9.23 11.81
C GLU A 124 10.43 8.93 12.47
N SER A 125 10.86 7.66 12.47
CA SER A 125 12.09 7.25 13.15
C SER A 125 13.37 7.42 12.34
N GLU A 126 13.30 7.39 11.02
CA GLU A 126 14.46 7.38 10.13
C GLU A 126 14.35 8.39 8.99
N VAL A 127 13.39 8.18 8.06
CA VAL A 127 13.41 8.84 6.75
C VAL A 127 13.18 10.34 6.85
N ASN A 128 12.20 10.81 7.60
CA ASN A 128 11.91 12.25 7.72
C ASN A 128 13.01 13.04 8.43
N PRO A 129 13.62 12.54 9.54
CA PRO A 129 14.81 13.17 10.14
C PRO A 129 15.98 13.30 9.17
N GLU A 130 16.28 12.27 8.38
CA GLU A 130 17.36 12.28 7.39
C GLU A 130 17.09 13.24 6.24
N ALA A 131 15.89 13.21 5.66
CA ALA A 131 15.46 14.14 4.62
C ALA A 131 15.54 15.61 5.08
N ALA A 132 15.14 15.90 6.33
CA ALA A 132 15.24 17.24 6.89
C ALA A 132 16.70 17.67 7.13
N ALA A 133 17.60 16.75 7.49
CA ALA A 133 19.02 17.02 7.65
C ALA A 133 19.73 17.29 6.33
N SER A 134 19.42 16.53 5.29
CA SER A 134 19.94 16.69 3.93
C SER A 134 19.54 18.05 3.34
N SER A 135 18.28 18.44 3.48
CA SER A 135 17.78 19.75 3.01
C SER A 135 18.48 20.95 3.66
N ARG A 136 19.00 20.81 4.88
CA ARG A 136 19.75 21.88 5.58
C ARG A 136 21.20 22.02 5.10
N LYS A 137 21.80 20.93 4.59
CA LYS A 137 23.18 20.95 4.05
C LYS A 137 23.26 21.52 2.64
N ALA A 138 22.13 21.56 1.92
CA ALA A 138 22.04 22.10 0.56
C ALA A 138 21.85 23.64 0.49
N LYS A 139 21.67 24.29 1.63
CA LYS A 139 21.60 25.75 1.80
C LYS A 139 22.92 26.32 2.29
#